data_0a67f537ea6dcfae598655e4a12e47ce
#
_entry.id   0a67f537ea6dcfae598655e4a12e47ce
#
_cell.length_a   1.000
_cell.length_b   1.000
_cell.length_c   1.000
_cell.angle_alpha   90.00
_cell.angle_beta   90.00
_cell.angle_gamma   90.00
#
_symmetry.space_group_name_H-M   'P 1'
#
loop_
_entity.id
_entity.type
_entity.pdbx_description
1 polymer ?
#
loop_
_entity_poly.entity_id
_entity_poly.type
_entity_poly.pdbx_seq_one_letter_code
_entity_poly.pdbx_strand_id
1 'polypeptide(L)'
;MNNKSIIRTFLLIVMIFPLLFTACAQKEEKKVSQEKAQTYTCPMHPQIVKDGPGSCPICGMDLVPFEKNNAQDFLTLGPSQQALANLTTITAGENEFSNSSRLNGRLVTDPEQTIYISSRVAGRIEELYVKETGVPIRKGQPLYRIYSEQLSALQQEYLIATAQAASFAEDKRFAQIKNAAKQKLLLYGQSETQLQELIKKQKASPYVVYYAPDSGIVAELSITEGQYVAEGGSIMKLEDYNRLWVEADVYPADAGKIKTGQKVKVIVPGYEDQPQTMTVDFINPALQTSKQIVQLRGTIANPNNQWQAGQQAIVLLPSSEQKMKLTIPVDAVIRDGNGTHIWIEIEKGKYQPRMVTIGSETFDEVEITTGLKKGDVVVASGAYLLYSEFILKKGKNPMSGMKM
;
A
#
# COMPACT_ATOMS: atom_id res chain seq x y z
N MET A 1 69.22 -98.57 -9.51
CA MET A 1 69.38 -97.23 -8.85
C MET A 1 67.98 -96.71 -8.53
N ASN A 2 67.73 -96.44 -7.26
CA ASN A 2 66.41 -96.40 -6.60
C ASN A 2 65.56 -95.18 -6.87
N ASN A 3 64.50 -95.37 -7.57
CA ASN A 3 63.45 -94.33 -7.85
C ASN A 3 62.78 -93.72 -6.57
N LYS A 4 63.03 -94.35 -5.41
CA LYS A 4 62.52 -93.87 -4.11
C LYS A 4 63.29 -92.69 -3.50
N SER A 5 64.57 -92.52 -3.90
CA SER A 5 65.45 -91.41 -3.45
C SER A 5 65.10 -90.08 -4.14
N ILE A 6 64.77 -90.15 -5.42
CA ILE A 6 64.49 -88.97 -6.25
C ILE A 6 63.12 -88.38 -5.83
N ILE A 7 62.17 -89.24 -5.49
CA ILE A 7 60.81 -88.77 -5.04
C ILE A 7 60.84 -88.15 -3.62
N ARG A 8 61.74 -88.65 -2.74
CA ARG A 8 61.96 -88.05 -1.40
C ARG A 8 62.65 -86.70 -1.44
N THR A 9 63.64 -86.54 -2.35
CA THR A 9 64.30 -85.24 -2.57
C THR A 9 63.36 -84.24 -3.24
N PHE A 10 62.47 -84.68 -4.17
CA PHE A 10 61.52 -83.81 -4.82
C PHE A 10 60.37 -83.39 -3.85
N LEU A 11 59.97 -84.27 -2.95
CA LEU A 11 58.96 -84.01 -1.90
C LEU A 11 59.52 -83.04 -0.84
N LEU A 12 60.85 -83.12 -0.51
CA LEU A 12 61.53 -82.19 0.40
C LEU A 12 61.69 -80.79 -0.18
N ILE A 13 61.96 -80.70 -1.50
CA ILE A 13 62.06 -79.42 -2.19
C ILE A 13 60.71 -78.75 -2.35
N VAL A 14 59.64 -79.51 -2.60
CA VAL A 14 58.24 -78.96 -2.71
C VAL A 14 57.72 -78.53 -1.35
N MET A 15 58.18 -79.12 -0.23
CA MET A 15 57.77 -78.73 1.13
C MET A 15 58.54 -77.56 1.72
N ILE A 16 59.74 -77.25 1.20
CA ILE A 16 60.57 -76.08 1.61
C ILE A 16 60.20 -74.80 0.82
N PHE A 17 59.64 -74.93 -0.41
CA PHE A 17 59.33 -73.81 -1.26
C PHE A 17 58.24 -72.90 -0.70
N PRO A 18 57.20 -73.35 -0.01
CA PRO A 18 56.16 -72.45 0.61
C PRO A 18 56.68 -71.77 1.90
N LEU A 19 57.73 -72.24 2.57
CA LEU A 19 58.29 -71.63 3.79
C LEU A 19 59.19 -70.40 3.51
N LEU A 20 59.71 -70.22 2.30
CA LEU A 20 60.50 -69.08 1.90
C LEU A 20 59.71 -67.87 1.42
N PHE A 21 58.41 -68.06 1.23
CA PHE A 21 57.50 -66.96 0.86
C PHE A 21 56.74 -66.25 2.04
N THR A 22 56.91 -66.73 3.28
CA THR A 22 56.30 -66.16 4.47
C THR A 22 57.20 -65.21 5.26
N ALA A 23 58.42 -64.86 4.82
CA ALA A 23 59.44 -64.06 5.56
C ALA A 23 59.61 -62.64 5.06
N CYS A 24 58.67 -62.08 4.23
CA CYS A 24 58.71 -60.66 3.84
C CYS A 24 57.32 -60.08 3.70
N ALA A 25 56.59 -59.94 4.82
CA ALA A 25 55.47 -59.06 4.93
C ALA A 25 55.41 -58.50 6.34
N GLN A 26 56.45 -57.80 6.76
CA GLN A 26 56.37 -56.73 7.72
C GLN A 26 55.91 -55.53 6.95
N LYS A 27 54.56 -55.36 6.89
CA LYS A 27 53.90 -54.15 6.51
C LYS A 27 54.20 -53.16 7.61
N GLU A 28 55.18 -52.26 7.41
CA GLU A 28 55.17 -51.00 8.14
C GLU A 28 53.81 -50.36 7.97
N GLU A 29 53.03 -50.36 9.01
CA GLU A 29 51.94 -49.43 9.14
C GLU A 29 52.53 -48.01 9.18
N LYS A 30 52.79 -47.45 7.99
CA LYS A 30 52.78 -46.00 7.86
C LYS A 30 51.42 -45.56 8.43
N LYS A 31 51.49 -44.98 9.61
CA LYS A 31 50.40 -44.05 10.04
C LYS A 31 50.22 -43.10 8.88
N VAL A 32 49.24 -43.38 8.02
CA VAL A 32 48.63 -42.41 7.13
C VAL A 32 48.03 -41.38 8.08
N SER A 33 48.76 -40.28 8.28
CA SER A 33 48.12 -39.09 8.81
C SER A 33 46.88 -38.91 7.91
N GLN A 34 45.69 -38.99 8.50
CA GLN A 34 44.48 -38.59 7.83
C GLN A 34 44.69 -37.14 7.43
N GLU A 35 45.18 -36.88 6.22
CA GLU A 35 45.02 -35.64 5.54
C GLU A 35 43.50 -35.41 5.53
N LYS A 36 43.04 -34.43 6.32
CA LYS A 36 41.68 -33.99 6.29
C LYS A 36 41.32 -33.77 4.82
N ALA A 37 40.42 -34.58 4.30
CA ALA A 37 39.95 -34.42 2.93
C ALA A 37 39.43 -32.96 2.80
N GLN A 38 40.22 -32.17 2.07
CA GLN A 38 39.91 -30.76 1.87
C GLN A 38 38.79 -30.71 0.83
N THR A 39 37.59 -30.27 1.26
CA THR A 39 36.48 -30.06 0.38
C THR A 39 36.52 -28.68 -0.24
N TYR A 40 35.94 -28.53 -1.43
CA TYR A 40 35.92 -27.30 -2.21
C TYR A 40 34.47 -26.94 -2.55
N THR A 41 34.14 -25.63 -2.50
CA THR A 41 32.78 -25.12 -2.83
C THR A 41 32.88 -23.94 -3.80
N CYS A 42 31.78 -23.67 -4.50
CA CYS A 42 31.67 -22.49 -5.34
C CYS A 42 31.14 -21.29 -4.52
N PRO A 43 31.82 -20.14 -4.54
CA PRO A 43 31.36 -18.94 -3.83
C PRO A 43 29.96 -18.46 -4.26
N MET A 44 29.59 -18.70 -5.51
CA MET A 44 28.24 -18.30 -6.05
C MET A 44 27.18 -19.41 -5.96
N HIS A 45 27.60 -20.67 -5.86
CA HIS A 45 26.75 -21.85 -5.81
C HIS A 45 27.15 -22.75 -4.65
N PRO A 46 26.87 -22.38 -3.40
CA PRO A 46 27.32 -23.09 -2.20
C PRO A 46 26.85 -24.55 -2.12
N GLN A 47 25.80 -24.90 -2.87
CA GLN A 47 25.32 -26.29 -2.98
C GLN A 47 26.28 -27.20 -3.76
N ILE A 48 27.20 -26.63 -4.49
CA ILE A 48 28.25 -27.41 -5.23
C ILE A 48 29.41 -27.61 -4.31
N VAL A 49 29.54 -28.81 -3.77
CA VAL A 49 30.66 -29.25 -2.91
C VAL A 49 31.34 -30.44 -3.60
N LYS A 50 32.68 -30.38 -3.73
CA LYS A 50 33.51 -31.42 -4.31
C LYS A 50 34.69 -31.75 -3.39
N ASP A 51 35.17 -32.96 -3.43
CA ASP A 51 36.32 -33.42 -2.63
C ASP A 51 37.69 -33.09 -3.26
N GLY A 52 37.72 -32.13 -4.21
CA GLY A 52 38.96 -31.71 -4.86
C GLY A 52 38.82 -30.38 -5.60
N PRO A 53 39.95 -29.76 -5.98
CA PRO A 53 39.92 -28.53 -6.77
C PRO A 53 39.31 -28.76 -8.14
N GLY A 54 38.68 -27.73 -8.71
CA GLY A 54 38.05 -27.77 -10.03
C GLY A 54 37.15 -26.59 -10.25
N SER A 55 36.37 -26.58 -11.33
CA SER A 55 35.42 -25.52 -11.66
C SER A 55 33.98 -25.90 -11.34
N CYS A 56 33.16 -24.89 -11.05
CA CYS A 56 31.76 -25.03 -10.79
C CYS A 56 31.00 -25.39 -12.08
N PRO A 57 30.17 -26.47 -12.09
CA PRO A 57 29.43 -26.88 -13.30
C PRO A 57 28.33 -25.93 -13.70
N ILE A 58 27.94 -24.96 -12.83
CA ILE A 58 26.87 -24.02 -13.10
C ILE A 58 27.40 -22.70 -13.66
N CYS A 59 28.49 -22.15 -13.09
CA CYS A 59 29.03 -20.83 -13.47
C CYS A 59 30.47 -20.83 -14.00
N GLY A 60 31.14 -21.97 -14.02
CA GLY A 60 32.50 -22.09 -14.52
C GLY A 60 33.61 -21.51 -13.63
N MET A 61 33.29 -20.88 -12.49
CA MET A 61 34.29 -20.33 -11.58
C MET A 61 35.04 -21.44 -10.82
N ASP A 62 36.30 -21.19 -10.48
CA ASP A 62 37.09 -22.12 -9.67
C ASP A 62 36.51 -22.30 -8.28
N LEU A 63 36.52 -23.54 -7.83
CA LEU A 63 36.09 -23.92 -6.49
C LEU A 63 37.17 -23.51 -5.49
N VAL A 64 36.78 -22.91 -4.38
CA VAL A 64 37.65 -22.48 -3.30
C VAL A 64 37.72 -23.55 -2.19
N PRO A 65 38.85 -23.71 -1.50
CA PRO A 65 38.98 -24.63 -0.39
C PRO A 65 38.00 -24.28 0.73
N PHE A 66 37.36 -25.29 1.27
CA PHE A 66 36.35 -25.18 2.28
C PHE A 66 36.69 -26.07 3.47
N GLU A 67 36.90 -25.49 4.65
CA GLU A 67 37.13 -26.24 5.89
C GLU A 67 35.77 -26.61 6.53
N LYS A 68 35.47 -27.90 6.51
CA LYS A 68 34.32 -28.45 7.20
C LYS A 68 34.55 -28.46 8.73
N ASN A 69 34.38 -27.29 9.35
CA ASN A 69 34.47 -27.17 10.81
C ASN A 69 33.20 -27.74 11.46
N ASN A 70 33.23 -29.01 11.81
CA ASN A 70 32.07 -29.87 12.07
C ASN A 70 31.49 -29.80 13.48
N ALA A 71 31.84 -28.84 14.34
CA ALA A 71 31.49 -28.98 15.75
C ALA A 71 30.52 -27.94 16.32
N GLN A 72 30.19 -26.87 15.57
CA GLN A 72 29.36 -25.79 16.17
C GLN A 72 28.33 -25.31 15.19
N ASP A 73 27.05 -25.38 15.60
CA ASP A 73 25.90 -24.93 14.80
C ASP A 73 25.65 -23.41 14.93
N PHE A 74 26.73 -22.63 15.16
CA PHE A 74 26.65 -21.19 15.19
C PHE A 74 27.70 -20.53 14.26
N LEU A 75 27.44 -19.29 13.91
CA LEU A 75 28.32 -18.43 13.12
C LEU A 75 28.89 -17.33 14.03
N THR A 76 30.22 -17.16 13.99
CA THR A 76 30.89 -16.06 14.69
C THR A 76 31.30 -15.00 13.68
N LEU A 77 30.89 -13.73 13.92
CA LEU A 77 31.25 -12.58 13.11
C LEU A 77 31.92 -11.50 13.97
N GLY A 78 33.06 -11.00 13.48
CA GLY A 78 33.75 -9.86 14.10
C GLY A 78 32.97 -8.55 13.89
N PRO A 79 33.29 -7.50 14.68
CA PRO A 79 32.57 -6.21 14.60
C PRO A 79 32.59 -5.60 13.17
N SER A 80 33.65 -5.68 12.45
CA SER A 80 33.76 -5.17 11.09
C SER A 80 32.87 -5.93 10.11
N GLN A 81 32.70 -7.24 10.27
CA GLN A 81 31.83 -8.07 9.45
C GLN A 81 30.36 -7.80 9.76
N GLN A 82 30.01 -7.59 11.04
CA GLN A 82 28.67 -7.20 11.45
C GLN A 82 28.27 -5.85 10.85
N ALA A 83 29.19 -4.88 10.88
CA ALA A 83 28.94 -3.55 10.28
C ALA A 83 28.77 -3.62 8.76
N LEU A 84 29.61 -4.39 8.05
CA LEU A 84 29.51 -4.59 6.60
C LEU A 84 28.20 -5.31 6.22
N ALA A 85 27.72 -6.22 7.05
CA ALA A 85 26.48 -6.95 6.84
C ALA A 85 25.24 -6.15 7.29
N ASN A 86 25.41 -4.95 7.82
CA ASN A 86 24.34 -4.11 8.40
C ASN A 86 23.45 -4.90 9.36
N LEU A 87 24.07 -5.70 10.23
CA LEU A 87 23.34 -6.54 11.17
C LEU A 87 22.76 -5.68 12.28
N THR A 88 21.45 -5.74 12.44
CA THR A 88 20.76 -5.17 13.59
C THR A 88 20.05 -6.27 14.36
N THR A 89 20.02 -6.14 15.68
CA THR A 89 19.35 -7.09 16.55
C THR A 89 18.27 -6.40 17.36
N ILE A 90 17.21 -7.14 17.66
CA ILE A 90 16.12 -6.71 18.55
C ILE A 90 15.90 -7.76 19.63
N THR A 91 15.41 -7.33 20.78
CA THR A 91 14.97 -8.26 21.82
C THR A 91 13.51 -8.65 21.54
N ALA A 92 13.24 -9.94 21.39
CA ALA A 92 11.91 -10.46 21.17
C ALA A 92 11.00 -10.14 22.35
N GLY A 93 9.91 -9.45 22.09
CA GLY A 93 8.91 -9.03 23.06
C GLY A 93 7.50 -9.38 22.63
N GLU A 94 6.58 -9.35 23.58
CA GLU A 94 5.16 -9.38 23.26
C GLU A 94 4.71 -7.98 22.91
N ASN A 95 4.23 -7.79 21.71
CA ASN A 95 3.69 -6.54 21.22
C ASN A 95 2.18 -6.67 20.99
N GLU A 96 1.50 -5.54 20.98
CA GLU A 96 0.12 -5.49 20.49
C GLU A 96 0.12 -5.81 18.99
N PHE A 97 -0.09 -7.08 18.69
CA PHE A 97 -0.21 -7.53 17.31
C PHE A 97 -1.65 -7.34 16.85
N SER A 98 -1.84 -6.37 15.98
CA SER A 98 -3.11 -6.21 15.29
C SER A 98 -2.89 -6.59 13.82
N ASN A 99 -3.51 -7.67 13.40
CA ASN A 99 -3.57 -8.03 11.98
C ASN A 99 -4.51 -7.07 11.26
N SER A 100 -4.09 -5.79 11.14
CA SER A 100 -4.85 -4.78 10.43
C SER A 100 -4.79 -5.07 8.94
N SER A 101 -5.91 -5.44 8.35
CA SER A 101 -6.01 -5.53 6.90
C SER A 101 -5.86 -4.14 6.31
N ARG A 102 -4.97 -4.00 5.33
CA ARG A 102 -4.79 -2.77 4.55
C ARG A 102 -5.72 -2.81 3.35
N LEU A 103 -6.58 -1.83 3.24
CA LEU A 103 -7.45 -1.66 2.09
C LEU A 103 -6.95 -0.50 1.24
N ASN A 104 -6.89 -0.71 -0.05
CA ASN A 104 -6.60 0.35 -0.99
C ASN A 104 -7.86 1.21 -1.17
N GLY A 105 -7.68 2.51 -1.09
CA GLY A 105 -8.75 3.47 -1.27
C GLY A 105 -8.25 4.72 -2.00
N ARG A 106 -9.17 5.64 -2.18
CA ARG A 106 -8.91 6.96 -2.78
C ARG A 106 -9.73 8.03 -2.11
N LEU A 107 -9.22 9.23 -2.14
CA LEU A 107 -9.96 10.42 -1.73
C LEU A 107 -10.82 10.88 -2.89
N VAL A 108 -12.09 11.17 -2.63
CA VAL A 108 -13.01 11.73 -3.63
C VAL A 108 -13.74 12.91 -3.03
N THR A 109 -14.24 13.81 -3.87
CA THR A 109 -15.11 14.90 -3.44
C THR A 109 -16.44 14.35 -2.93
N ASP A 110 -17.04 15.05 -1.98
CA ASP A 110 -18.37 14.75 -1.49
C ASP A 110 -19.42 15.24 -2.49
N PRO A 111 -20.15 14.35 -3.19
CA PRO A 111 -21.17 14.76 -4.15
C PRO A 111 -22.32 15.56 -3.51
N GLU A 112 -22.54 15.40 -2.20
CA GLU A 112 -23.57 16.15 -1.46
C GLU A 112 -23.16 17.61 -1.27
N GLN A 113 -21.86 17.93 -1.36
CA GLN A 113 -21.30 19.28 -1.31
C GLN A 113 -20.96 19.83 -2.70
N THR A 114 -21.40 19.16 -3.74
CA THR A 114 -21.20 19.60 -5.13
C THR A 114 -22.36 20.45 -5.61
N ILE A 115 -22.05 21.63 -6.13
CA ILE A 115 -23.05 22.58 -6.65
C ILE A 115 -22.88 22.72 -8.16
N TYR A 116 -23.90 22.35 -8.90
CA TYR A 116 -23.95 22.59 -10.33
C TYR A 116 -24.62 23.94 -10.61
N ILE A 117 -23.87 24.83 -11.23
CA ILE A 117 -24.39 26.12 -11.70
C ILE A 117 -24.82 25.93 -13.15
N SER A 118 -26.13 25.96 -13.37
CA SER A 118 -26.72 25.93 -14.70
C SER A 118 -27.39 27.26 -15.04
N SER A 119 -27.47 27.57 -16.33
CA SER A 119 -28.21 28.75 -16.76
C SER A 119 -29.72 28.61 -16.49
N ARG A 120 -30.31 29.60 -15.88
CA ARG A 120 -31.76 29.65 -15.64
C ARG A 120 -32.55 30.22 -16.81
N VAL A 121 -31.86 30.79 -17.81
CA VAL A 121 -32.43 31.36 -19.00
C VAL A 121 -31.62 31.02 -20.20
N ALA A 122 -32.21 30.98 -21.37
CA ALA A 122 -31.49 30.93 -22.62
C ALA A 122 -30.89 32.31 -22.94
N GLY A 123 -29.66 32.30 -23.46
CA GLY A 123 -28.99 33.54 -23.80
C GLY A 123 -27.51 33.37 -24.15
N ARG A 124 -26.82 34.48 -24.47
CA ARG A 124 -25.42 34.53 -24.76
C ARG A 124 -24.62 34.99 -23.52
N ILE A 125 -23.56 34.26 -23.20
CA ILE A 125 -22.65 34.67 -22.14
C ILE A 125 -21.84 35.85 -22.64
N GLU A 126 -22.03 37.02 -22.01
CA GLU A 126 -21.31 38.25 -22.38
C GLU A 126 -20.00 38.39 -21.63
N GLU A 127 -19.95 37.92 -20.39
CA GLU A 127 -18.79 38.06 -19.55
C GLU A 127 -18.77 36.94 -18.50
N LEU A 128 -17.59 36.36 -18.29
CA LEU A 128 -17.30 35.46 -17.18
C LEU A 128 -16.40 36.19 -16.18
N TYR A 129 -16.87 36.36 -14.94
CA TYR A 129 -16.07 36.94 -13.85
C TYR A 129 -15.09 35.91 -13.27
N VAL A 130 -15.34 34.64 -13.53
CA VAL A 130 -14.48 33.53 -13.15
C VAL A 130 -14.15 32.73 -14.40
N LYS A 131 -12.85 32.71 -14.76
CA LYS A 131 -12.37 32.19 -16.05
C LYS A 131 -11.49 30.94 -15.91
N GLU A 132 -11.19 30.52 -14.68
CA GLU A 132 -10.24 29.45 -14.39
C GLU A 132 -10.83 28.46 -13.38
N THR A 133 -10.43 27.21 -13.50
CA THR A 133 -10.68 26.17 -12.49
C THR A 133 -9.70 26.29 -11.33
N GLY A 134 -10.04 25.73 -10.17
CA GLY A 134 -9.23 25.81 -8.95
C GLY A 134 -9.38 27.12 -8.18
N VAL A 135 -10.16 28.09 -8.68
CA VAL A 135 -10.34 29.40 -8.03
C VAL A 135 -11.43 29.28 -6.94
N PRO A 136 -11.18 29.80 -5.72
CA PRO A 136 -12.18 29.85 -4.67
C PRO A 136 -13.24 30.90 -4.96
N ILE A 137 -14.50 30.54 -4.79
CA ILE A 137 -15.67 31.39 -4.95
C ILE A 137 -16.34 31.60 -3.59
N ARG A 138 -16.80 32.81 -3.33
CA ARG A 138 -17.58 33.14 -2.14
C ARG A 138 -19.05 33.27 -2.49
N LYS A 139 -19.92 32.91 -1.57
CA LYS A 139 -21.36 33.15 -1.68
C LYS A 139 -21.65 34.61 -2.03
N GLY A 140 -22.49 34.86 -3.04
CA GLY A 140 -22.83 36.19 -3.52
C GLY A 140 -21.77 36.84 -4.45
N GLN A 141 -20.68 36.15 -4.79
CA GLN A 141 -19.72 36.62 -5.79
C GLN A 141 -20.33 36.55 -7.19
N PRO A 142 -20.13 37.57 -8.08
CA PRO A 142 -20.58 37.48 -9.46
C PRO A 142 -19.86 36.36 -10.19
N LEU A 143 -20.61 35.56 -10.96
CA LEU A 143 -20.07 34.45 -11.74
C LEU A 143 -20.03 34.74 -13.22
N TYR A 144 -21.15 35.17 -13.78
CA TYR A 144 -21.26 35.49 -15.21
C TYR A 144 -22.35 36.52 -15.48
N ARG A 145 -22.24 37.18 -16.61
CA ARG A 145 -23.26 38.08 -17.18
C ARG A 145 -23.79 37.47 -18.45
N ILE A 146 -25.12 37.39 -18.56
CA ILE A 146 -25.82 36.85 -19.71
C ILE A 146 -26.63 37.92 -20.42
N TYR A 147 -26.66 37.88 -21.73
CA TYR A 147 -27.64 38.60 -22.57
C TYR A 147 -28.81 37.67 -22.83
N SER A 148 -30.02 38.07 -22.44
CA SER A 148 -31.25 37.31 -22.65
C SER A 148 -32.44 38.23 -23.01
N GLU A 149 -32.98 38.07 -24.23
CA GLU A 149 -34.15 38.79 -24.68
C GLU A 149 -35.40 38.41 -23.89
N GLN A 150 -35.55 37.12 -23.55
CA GLN A 150 -36.62 36.60 -22.72
C GLN A 150 -36.66 37.31 -21.39
N LEU A 151 -35.50 37.45 -20.74
CA LEU A 151 -35.43 38.11 -19.43
C LEU A 151 -35.77 39.60 -19.52
N SER A 152 -35.32 40.27 -20.61
CA SER A 152 -35.66 41.65 -20.88
C SER A 152 -37.18 41.85 -21.03
N ALA A 153 -37.87 40.95 -21.75
CA ALA A 153 -39.32 41.00 -21.91
C ALA A 153 -40.07 40.80 -20.56
N LEU A 154 -39.60 39.84 -19.72
CA LEU A 154 -40.16 39.61 -18.38
C LEU A 154 -39.94 40.82 -17.44
N GLN A 155 -38.80 41.46 -17.53
CA GLN A 155 -38.56 42.71 -16.77
C GLN A 155 -39.50 43.83 -17.21
N GLN A 156 -39.72 43.96 -18.52
CA GLN A 156 -40.67 44.96 -19.03
C GLN A 156 -42.10 44.66 -18.56
N GLU A 157 -42.53 43.39 -18.59
CA GLU A 157 -43.84 42.96 -18.03
C GLU A 157 -43.97 43.36 -16.56
N TYR A 158 -42.93 43.14 -15.75
CA TYR A 158 -42.94 43.51 -14.34
C TYR A 158 -42.98 45.03 -14.10
N LEU A 159 -42.27 45.82 -14.90
CA LEU A 159 -42.30 47.28 -14.80
C LEU A 159 -43.68 47.82 -15.13
N ILE A 160 -44.35 47.32 -16.21
CA ILE A 160 -45.70 47.69 -16.59
C ILE A 160 -46.70 47.31 -15.47
N ALA A 161 -46.62 46.08 -14.97
CA ALA A 161 -47.48 45.60 -13.88
C ALA A 161 -47.26 46.42 -12.59
N THR A 162 -46.05 46.87 -12.32
CA THR A 162 -45.74 47.72 -11.16
C THR A 162 -46.35 49.11 -11.32
N ALA A 163 -46.27 49.72 -12.51
CA ALA A 163 -46.89 51.02 -12.80
C ALA A 163 -48.41 50.93 -12.74
N GLN A 164 -49.03 49.88 -13.29
CA GLN A 164 -50.48 49.65 -13.21
C GLN A 164 -50.95 49.48 -11.76
N ALA A 165 -50.25 48.67 -10.94
CA ALA A 165 -50.59 48.48 -9.54
C ALA A 165 -50.47 49.80 -8.71
N ALA A 166 -49.59 50.71 -9.10
CA ALA A 166 -49.50 52.03 -8.48
C ALA A 166 -50.67 52.97 -8.91
N SER A 167 -51.07 52.91 -10.20
CA SER A 167 -52.16 53.75 -10.74
C SER A 167 -53.56 53.28 -10.29
N PHE A 168 -53.75 52.00 -10.05
CA PHE A 168 -55.02 51.37 -9.66
C PHE A 168 -54.92 50.70 -8.28
N ALA A 169 -54.45 51.44 -7.28
CA ALA A 169 -54.15 50.91 -5.95
C ALA A 169 -55.30 50.21 -5.23
N GLU A 170 -56.55 50.67 -5.51
CA GLU A 170 -57.78 50.12 -4.94
C GLU A 170 -58.16 48.73 -5.52
N ASP A 171 -57.71 48.41 -6.73
CA ASP A 171 -58.05 47.16 -7.39
C ASP A 171 -56.94 46.06 -7.12
N LYS A 172 -57.31 45.11 -6.27
CA LYS A 172 -56.47 44.01 -5.86
C LYS A 172 -55.92 43.14 -7.03
N ARG A 173 -56.61 43.17 -8.21
CA ARG A 173 -56.16 42.38 -9.39
C ARG A 173 -54.83 42.86 -9.92
N PHE A 174 -54.55 44.18 -9.93
CA PHE A 174 -53.26 44.70 -10.38
C PHE A 174 -52.10 44.34 -9.42
N ALA A 175 -52.39 44.29 -8.11
CA ALA A 175 -51.41 43.81 -7.13
C ALA A 175 -51.09 42.33 -7.36
N GLN A 176 -52.08 41.50 -7.72
CA GLN A 176 -51.87 40.08 -8.04
C GLN A 176 -51.02 39.92 -9.32
N ILE A 177 -51.31 40.68 -10.40
CA ILE A 177 -50.55 40.66 -11.65
C ILE A 177 -49.09 41.04 -11.40
N LYS A 178 -48.86 42.13 -10.66
CA LYS A 178 -47.49 42.54 -10.25
C LYS A 178 -46.75 41.42 -9.51
N ASN A 179 -47.43 40.78 -8.52
CA ASN A 179 -46.84 39.70 -7.76
C ASN A 179 -46.53 38.48 -8.64
N ALA A 180 -47.37 38.13 -9.60
CA ALA A 180 -47.13 37.06 -10.56
C ALA A 180 -45.93 37.34 -11.45
N ALA A 181 -45.83 38.57 -12.00
CA ALA A 181 -44.67 38.98 -12.79
C ALA A 181 -43.35 38.99 -11.97
N LYS A 182 -43.45 39.44 -10.68
CA LYS A 182 -42.34 39.36 -9.75
C LYS A 182 -41.85 37.90 -9.55
N GLN A 183 -42.79 37.00 -9.26
CA GLN A 183 -42.45 35.59 -9.03
C GLN A 183 -41.81 34.94 -10.25
N LYS A 184 -42.25 35.27 -11.48
CA LYS A 184 -41.55 34.80 -12.69
C LYS A 184 -40.07 35.20 -12.70
N LEU A 185 -39.75 36.45 -12.40
CA LEU A 185 -38.37 36.94 -12.39
C LEU A 185 -37.53 36.28 -11.29
N LEU A 186 -38.11 36.02 -10.10
CA LEU A 186 -37.44 35.28 -9.03
C LEU A 186 -37.13 33.84 -9.43
N LEU A 187 -38.08 33.15 -10.13
CA LEU A 187 -37.84 31.79 -10.65
C LEU A 187 -36.68 31.73 -11.65
N TYR A 188 -36.54 32.77 -12.47
CA TYR A 188 -35.40 32.90 -13.36
C TYR A 188 -34.10 33.39 -12.68
N GLY A 189 -34.10 33.45 -11.32
CA GLY A 189 -32.90 33.67 -10.51
C GLY A 189 -32.53 35.13 -10.35
N GLN A 190 -33.39 36.08 -10.66
CA GLN A 190 -33.15 37.47 -10.27
C GLN A 190 -33.38 37.62 -8.76
N SER A 191 -32.51 38.38 -8.11
CA SER A 191 -32.65 38.66 -6.67
C SER A 191 -33.63 39.80 -6.41
N GLU A 192 -34.20 39.84 -5.18
CA GLU A 192 -35.03 40.97 -4.73
C GLU A 192 -34.31 42.32 -4.91
N THR A 193 -33.02 42.38 -4.66
CA THR A 193 -32.18 43.59 -4.83
C THR A 193 -32.18 44.05 -6.28
N GLN A 194 -31.98 43.09 -7.23
CA GLN A 194 -32.01 43.39 -8.67
C GLN A 194 -33.40 43.88 -9.10
N LEU A 195 -34.49 43.33 -8.56
CA LEU A 195 -35.86 43.79 -8.86
C LEU A 195 -36.12 45.19 -8.28
N GLN A 196 -35.60 45.53 -7.11
CA GLN A 196 -35.68 46.87 -6.56
C GLN A 196 -34.90 47.89 -7.41
N GLU A 197 -33.69 47.51 -7.88
CA GLU A 197 -32.96 48.37 -8.80
C GLU A 197 -33.67 48.55 -10.13
N LEU A 198 -34.28 47.50 -10.67
CA LEU A 198 -35.09 47.57 -11.89
C LEU A 198 -36.22 48.60 -11.76
N ILE A 199 -36.99 48.55 -10.65
CA ILE A 199 -38.03 49.53 -10.37
C ILE A 199 -37.44 50.93 -10.24
N LYS A 200 -36.31 51.09 -9.57
CA LYS A 200 -35.66 52.42 -9.39
C LYS A 200 -35.18 53.01 -10.73
N LYS A 201 -34.61 52.15 -11.60
CA LYS A 201 -34.09 52.58 -12.92
C LYS A 201 -35.19 52.77 -13.97
N GLN A 202 -36.39 52.17 -13.78
CA GLN A 202 -37.50 52.17 -14.70
C GLN A 202 -37.15 51.72 -16.13
N LYS A 203 -36.11 50.90 -16.27
CA LYS A 203 -35.57 50.47 -17.58
C LYS A 203 -35.16 49.01 -17.52
N ALA A 204 -35.79 48.19 -18.35
CA ALA A 204 -35.39 46.79 -18.54
C ALA A 204 -34.00 46.69 -19.18
N SER A 205 -33.27 45.67 -18.81
CA SER A 205 -31.90 45.39 -19.35
C SER A 205 -31.85 43.93 -19.79
N PRO A 206 -31.42 43.67 -21.04
CA PRO A 206 -31.19 42.29 -21.48
C PRO A 206 -29.98 41.64 -20.81
N TYR A 207 -29.15 42.44 -20.12
CA TYR A 207 -27.94 41.98 -19.44
C TYR A 207 -28.24 41.73 -17.96
N VAL A 208 -28.03 40.51 -17.50
CA VAL A 208 -28.24 40.14 -16.10
C VAL A 208 -27.00 39.41 -15.56
N VAL A 209 -26.58 39.78 -14.35
CA VAL A 209 -25.47 39.13 -13.62
C VAL A 209 -26.06 38.06 -12.70
N TYR A 210 -25.47 36.88 -12.78
CA TYR A 210 -25.77 35.79 -11.87
C TYR A 210 -24.64 35.64 -10.84
N TYR A 211 -25.05 35.34 -9.61
CA TYR A 211 -24.18 35.29 -8.44
C TYR A 211 -24.11 33.88 -7.87
N ALA A 212 -23.01 33.56 -7.20
CA ALA A 212 -22.81 32.28 -6.54
C ALA A 212 -23.82 32.05 -5.43
N PRO A 213 -24.59 30.96 -5.46
CA PRO A 213 -25.55 30.61 -4.43
C PRO A 213 -24.88 30.18 -3.11
N ASP A 214 -23.66 29.66 -3.18
CA ASP A 214 -22.85 29.28 -2.05
C ASP A 214 -21.34 29.39 -2.37
N SER A 215 -20.50 29.18 -1.34
CA SER A 215 -19.03 29.17 -1.48
C SER A 215 -18.55 27.80 -1.96
N GLY A 216 -17.42 27.77 -2.66
CA GLY A 216 -16.80 26.55 -3.15
C GLY A 216 -15.57 26.84 -4.02
N ILE A 217 -15.00 25.85 -4.62
CA ILE A 217 -13.90 25.94 -5.58
C ILE A 217 -14.41 25.52 -6.95
N VAL A 218 -14.05 26.23 -8.00
CA VAL A 218 -14.45 25.88 -9.37
C VAL A 218 -13.74 24.63 -9.80
N ALA A 219 -14.47 23.51 -9.85
CA ALA A 219 -13.97 22.23 -10.30
C ALA A 219 -14.00 22.10 -11.83
N GLU A 220 -15.04 22.68 -12.45
CA GLU A 220 -15.24 22.61 -13.91
C GLU A 220 -15.87 23.93 -14.41
N LEU A 221 -15.43 24.35 -15.58
CA LEU A 221 -16.02 25.46 -16.32
C LEU A 221 -16.43 24.94 -17.68
N SER A 222 -17.77 24.88 -17.92
CA SER A 222 -18.36 24.22 -19.10
C SER A 222 -18.70 25.19 -20.23
N ILE A 223 -18.45 26.50 -20.06
CA ILE A 223 -18.88 27.57 -20.98
C ILE A 223 -17.77 28.58 -21.18
N THR A 224 -17.80 29.29 -22.31
CA THR A 224 -16.88 30.39 -22.63
C THR A 224 -17.64 31.68 -22.96
N GLU A 225 -16.94 32.83 -22.85
CA GLU A 225 -17.49 34.12 -23.25
C GLU A 225 -17.89 34.10 -24.76
N GLY A 226 -19.00 34.74 -25.07
CA GLY A 226 -19.57 34.76 -26.41
C GLY A 226 -20.41 33.54 -26.77
N GLN A 227 -20.36 32.46 -26.02
CA GLN A 227 -21.11 31.24 -26.28
C GLN A 227 -22.57 31.41 -25.91
N TYR A 228 -23.47 30.80 -26.69
CA TYR A 228 -24.90 30.74 -26.39
C TYR A 228 -25.17 29.51 -25.51
N VAL A 229 -25.94 29.69 -24.44
CA VAL A 229 -26.38 28.64 -23.54
C VAL A 229 -27.90 28.55 -23.52
N ALA A 230 -28.41 27.32 -23.55
CA ALA A 230 -29.83 27.06 -23.37
C ALA A 230 -30.21 27.11 -21.86
N GLU A 231 -31.50 27.26 -21.59
CA GLU A 231 -32.05 27.08 -20.23
C GLU A 231 -31.67 25.65 -19.71
N GLY A 232 -31.17 25.56 -18.50
CA GLY A 232 -30.65 24.30 -17.92
C GLY A 232 -29.20 23.92 -18.35
N GLY A 233 -28.62 24.66 -19.32
CA GLY A 233 -27.25 24.41 -19.77
C GLY A 233 -26.20 24.61 -18.66
N SER A 234 -25.24 23.72 -18.58
CA SER A 234 -24.15 23.78 -17.57
C SER A 234 -23.28 25.00 -17.77
N ILE A 235 -22.99 25.72 -16.71
CA ILE A 235 -22.06 26.86 -16.69
C ILE A 235 -20.78 26.48 -15.98
N MET A 236 -20.87 26.05 -14.73
CA MET A 236 -19.72 25.60 -13.94
C MET A 236 -20.15 24.67 -12.81
N LYS A 237 -19.17 23.95 -12.29
CA LYS A 237 -19.31 23.06 -11.13
C LYS A 237 -18.47 23.61 -9.99
N LEU A 238 -19.06 23.79 -8.83
CA LEU A 238 -18.37 24.15 -7.59
C LEU A 238 -18.31 22.93 -6.68
N GLU A 239 -17.17 22.72 -6.07
CA GLU A 239 -16.95 21.64 -5.09
C GLU A 239 -16.41 22.22 -3.79
N ASP A 240 -16.74 21.59 -2.68
CA ASP A 240 -16.14 21.86 -1.38
C ASP A 240 -15.11 20.77 -1.08
N TYR A 241 -13.87 21.19 -0.80
CA TYR A 241 -12.76 20.29 -0.48
C TYR A 241 -12.42 20.28 1.02
N ASN A 242 -13.16 20.99 1.88
CA ASN A 242 -12.94 20.99 3.33
C ASN A 242 -13.19 19.61 3.97
N ARG A 243 -13.96 18.77 3.30
CA ARG A 243 -14.21 17.37 3.62
C ARG A 243 -14.06 16.54 2.36
N LEU A 244 -13.45 15.37 2.51
CA LEU A 244 -13.32 14.40 1.43
C LEU A 244 -13.93 13.08 1.85
N TRP A 245 -14.54 12.40 0.93
CA TRP A 245 -14.86 11.00 1.10
C TRP A 245 -13.63 10.14 0.84
N VAL A 246 -13.50 9.08 1.62
CA VAL A 246 -12.56 7.99 1.39
C VAL A 246 -13.38 6.82 0.90
N GLU A 247 -13.17 6.45 -0.34
CA GLU A 247 -13.70 5.21 -0.92
C GLU A 247 -12.62 4.15 -0.88
N ALA A 248 -12.90 2.99 -0.28
CA ALA A 248 -11.94 1.89 -0.23
C ALA A 248 -12.56 0.60 -0.73
N ASP A 249 -11.73 -0.18 -1.42
CA ASP A 249 -12.08 -1.44 -2.03
C ASP A 249 -11.85 -2.58 -1.02
N VAL A 250 -12.89 -3.36 -0.74
CA VAL A 250 -12.89 -4.46 0.22
C VAL A 250 -13.18 -5.77 -0.49
N TYR A 251 -12.36 -6.77 -0.25
CA TYR A 251 -12.65 -8.11 -0.73
C TYR A 251 -13.78 -8.76 0.07
N PRO A 252 -14.63 -9.59 -0.56
CA PRO A 252 -15.78 -10.23 0.11
C PRO A 252 -15.43 -10.98 1.39
N ALA A 253 -14.24 -11.59 1.44
CA ALA A 253 -13.74 -12.30 2.62
C ALA A 253 -13.57 -11.40 3.86
N ASP A 254 -13.32 -10.09 3.66
CA ASP A 254 -13.14 -9.11 4.72
C ASP A 254 -14.38 -8.25 4.96
N ALA A 255 -15.28 -8.17 3.98
CA ALA A 255 -16.49 -7.34 4.05
C ALA A 255 -17.38 -7.70 5.25
N GLY A 256 -17.48 -9.01 5.58
CA GLY A 256 -18.25 -9.48 6.74
C GLY A 256 -17.70 -9.07 8.10
N LYS A 257 -16.44 -8.58 8.15
CA LYS A 257 -15.77 -8.14 9.39
C LYS A 257 -15.98 -6.64 9.64
N ILE A 258 -16.48 -5.88 8.66
CA ILE A 258 -16.63 -4.43 8.70
C ILE A 258 -18.09 -4.09 9.00
N LYS A 259 -18.28 -3.09 9.87
CA LYS A 259 -19.60 -2.60 10.25
C LYS A 259 -19.69 -1.10 10.03
N THR A 260 -20.86 -0.64 9.59
CA THR A 260 -21.20 0.79 9.60
C THR A 260 -21.08 1.33 11.02
N GLY A 261 -20.52 2.53 11.16
CA GLY A 261 -20.20 3.15 12.46
C GLY A 261 -18.83 2.75 13.02
N GLN A 262 -18.12 1.80 12.42
CA GLN A 262 -16.79 1.40 12.86
C GLN A 262 -15.77 2.50 12.57
N LYS A 263 -14.91 2.79 13.55
CA LYS A 263 -13.78 3.71 13.36
C LYS A 263 -12.58 2.97 12.78
N VAL A 264 -11.99 3.54 11.75
CA VAL A 264 -10.81 3.02 11.06
C VAL A 264 -9.77 4.13 10.90
N LYS A 265 -8.51 3.76 10.75
CA LYS A 265 -7.45 4.72 10.43
C LYS A 265 -7.27 4.82 8.93
N VAL A 266 -7.05 6.04 8.46
CA VAL A 266 -6.77 6.35 7.05
C VAL A 266 -5.39 7.00 6.99
N ILE A 267 -4.53 6.47 6.16
CA ILE A 267 -3.21 7.01 5.86
C ILE A 267 -3.22 7.52 4.43
N VAL A 268 -2.84 8.76 4.24
CA VAL A 268 -2.62 9.33 2.91
C VAL A 268 -1.13 9.25 2.62
N PRO A 269 -0.69 8.60 1.54
CA PRO A 269 0.72 8.51 1.18
C PRO A 269 1.38 9.88 1.08
N GLY A 270 2.56 10.02 1.71
CA GLY A 270 3.26 11.29 1.91
C GLY A 270 2.89 12.03 3.20
N TYR A 271 1.93 11.49 3.98
CA TYR A 271 1.50 12.03 5.28
C TYR A 271 1.32 10.88 6.29
N GLU A 272 2.23 9.93 6.29
CA GLU A 272 2.17 8.70 7.09
C GLU A 272 2.22 8.98 8.60
N ASP A 273 2.84 10.08 8.99
CA ASP A 273 2.94 10.58 10.36
C ASP A 273 1.65 11.25 10.88
N GLN A 274 0.66 11.45 10.00
CA GLN A 274 -0.60 12.12 10.31
C GLN A 274 -1.83 11.25 9.99
N PRO A 275 -1.94 10.04 10.57
CA PRO A 275 -3.07 9.16 10.28
C PRO A 275 -4.39 9.80 10.70
N GLN A 276 -5.37 9.79 9.81
CA GLN A 276 -6.72 10.31 10.07
C GLN A 276 -7.62 9.22 10.63
N THR A 277 -8.57 9.60 11.45
CA THR A 277 -9.63 8.68 11.90
C THR A 277 -10.87 8.92 11.06
N MET A 278 -11.36 7.86 10.44
CA MET A 278 -12.59 7.85 9.65
C MET A 278 -13.62 6.95 10.32
N THR A 279 -14.88 7.33 10.26
CA THR A 279 -15.99 6.43 10.56
C THR A 279 -16.49 5.84 9.24
N VAL A 280 -16.76 4.54 9.21
CA VAL A 280 -17.39 3.88 8.05
C VAL A 280 -18.85 4.30 8.02
N ASP A 281 -19.21 5.18 7.08
CA ASP A 281 -20.56 5.71 6.94
C ASP A 281 -21.44 4.79 6.10
N PHE A 282 -20.86 4.15 5.09
CA PHE A 282 -21.58 3.35 4.13
C PHE A 282 -20.76 2.16 3.64
N ILE A 283 -21.42 1.04 3.45
CA ILE A 283 -20.90 -0.16 2.80
C ILE A 283 -21.83 -0.49 1.65
N ASN A 284 -21.35 -0.49 0.43
CA ASN A 284 -22.18 -0.75 -0.75
C ASN A 284 -22.67 -2.21 -0.71
N PRO A 285 -24.00 -2.45 -0.69
CA PRO A 285 -24.53 -3.80 -0.68
C PRO A 285 -24.33 -4.54 -2.01
N ALA A 286 -24.02 -3.81 -3.09
CA ALA A 286 -23.79 -4.39 -4.40
C ALA A 286 -22.31 -4.67 -4.61
N LEU A 287 -22.01 -5.89 -5.04
CA LEU A 287 -20.68 -6.26 -5.48
C LEU A 287 -20.37 -5.61 -6.84
N GLN A 288 -19.24 -4.94 -6.97
CA GLN A 288 -18.79 -4.45 -8.27
C GLN A 288 -18.36 -5.65 -9.13
N THR A 289 -19.18 -6.01 -10.11
CA THR A 289 -19.05 -7.23 -10.91
C THR A 289 -17.70 -7.35 -11.64
N SER A 290 -17.15 -6.22 -12.11
CA SER A 290 -15.87 -6.20 -12.84
C SER A 290 -14.65 -6.51 -11.97
N LYS A 291 -14.70 -6.18 -10.68
CA LYS A 291 -13.58 -6.33 -9.74
C LYS A 291 -13.85 -7.31 -8.60
N GLN A 292 -15.10 -7.75 -8.44
CA GLN A 292 -15.57 -8.60 -7.33
C GLN A 292 -15.20 -8.03 -5.95
N ILE A 293 -15.36 -6.72 -5.78
CA ILE A 293 -15.11 -6.01 -4.53
C ILE A 293 -16.38 -5.34 -4.01
N VAL A 294 -16.40 -5.13 -2.70
CA VAL A 294 -17.38 -4.29 -2.00
C VAL A 294 -16.72 -2.95 -1.73
N GLN A 295 -17.40 -1.86 -2.01
CA GLN A 295 -16.89 -0.52 -1.72
C GLN A 295 -17.39 -0.05 -0.36
N LEU A 296 -16.48 0.36 0.50
CA LEU A 296 -16.81 1.09 1.73
C LEU A 296 -16.52 2.58 1.53
N ARG A 297 -17.27 3.40 2.28
CA ARG A 297 -17.11 4.85 2.27
C ARG A 297 -17.14 5.40 3.69
N GLY A 298 -16.35 6.43 3.90
CA GLY A 298 -16.40 7.26 5.09
C GLY A 298 -15.85 8.64 4.77
N THR A 299 -15.88 9.53 5.76
CA THR A 299 -15.52 10.93 5.59
C THR A 299 -14.32 11.30 6.45
N ILE A 300 -13.41 12.08 5.90
CA ILE A 300 -12.32 12.73 6.63
C ILE A 300 -12.40 14.25 6.47
N ALA A 301 -11.99 14.98 7.51
CA ALA A 301 -11.82 16.43 7.44
C ALA A 301 -10.56 16.76 6.64
N ASN A 302 -10.62 17.79 5.80
CA ASN A 302 -9.50 18.25 4.99
C ASN A 302 -9.24 19.77 5.22
N PRO A 303 -8.79 20.14 6.41
CA PRO A 303 -8.54 21.53 6.72
C PRO A 303 -7.45 22.10 5.79
N ASN A 304 -7.67 23.32 5.33
CA ASN A 304 -6.75 24.03 4.43
C ASN A 304 -6.53 23.35 3.06
N ASN A 305 -7.41 22.43 2.64
CA ASN A 305 -7.29 21.68 1.38
C ASN A 305 -5.93 20.98 1.24
N GLN A 306 -5.45 20.38 2.34
CA GLN A 306 -4.16 19.72 2.41
C GLN A 306 -4.07 18.52 1.45
N TRP A 307 -5.16 17.79 1.32
CA TRP A 307 -5.27 16.62 0.43
C TRP A 307 -6.14 16.94 -0.77
N GLN A 308 -5.78 16.37 -1.91
CA GLN A 308 -6.52 16.53 -3.16
C GLN A 308 -7.42 15.32 -3.43
N ALA A 309 -8.59 15.60 -4.01
CA ALA A 309 -9.42 14.54 -4.58
C ALA A 309 -8.64 13.80 -5.68
N GLY A 310 -8.78 12.47 -5.72
CA GLY A 310 -8.00 11.60 -6.61
C GLY A 310 -6.75 11.00 -5.95
N GLN A 311 -6.25 11.53 -4.83
CA GLN A 311 -5.12 10.92 -4.11
C GLN A 311 -5.49 9.53 -3.58
N GLN A 312 -4.48 8.64 -3.56
CA GLN A 312 -4.60 7.34 -2.91
C GLN A 312 -4.73 7.51 -1.40
N ALA A 313 -5.43 6.58 -0.79
CA ALA A 313 -5.55 6.44 0.65
C ALA A 313 -5.43 4.97 1.04
N ILE A 314 -4.89 4.71 2.21
CA ILE A 314 -4.81 3.36 2.78
C ILE A 314 -5.70 3.34 4.01
N VAL A 315 -6.71 2.48 3.99
CA VAL A 315 -7.60 2.28 5.15
C VAL A 315 -7.13 1.08 5.94
N LEU A 316 -6.82 1.29 7.22
CA LEU A 316 -6.41 0.24 8.13
C LEU A 316 -7.63 -0.24 8.91
N LEU A 317 -8.04 -1.47 8.65
CA LEU A 317 -9.08 -2.13 9.42
C LEU A 317 -8.47 -2.68 10.72
N PRO A 318 -8.98 -2.29 11.89
CA PRO A 318 -8.52 -2.91 13.12
C PRO A 318 -8.92 -4.39 13.11
N SER A 319 -7.99 -5.26 13.50
CA SER A 319 -8.32 -6.64 13.78
C SER A 319 -9.27 -6.72 14.98
N SER A 320 -10.23 -7.62 14.92
CA SER A 320 -11.13 -7.89 16.05
C SER A 320 -10.43 -8.49 17.28
N GLU A 321 -9.17 -8.87 17.15
CA GLU A 321 -8.37 -9.47 18.22
C GLU A 321 -7.04 -8.73 18.37
N GLN A 322 -7.01 -7.72 19.23
CA GLN A 322 -5.77 -7.23 19.81
C GLN A 322 -5.31 -8.26 20.86
N LYS A 323 -4.34 -9.07 20.52
CA LYS A 323 -3.68 -9.98 21.47
C LYS A 323 -2.24 -9.59 21.57
N MET A 324 -1.72 -9.62 22.79
CA MET A 324 -0.27 -9.60 23.01
C MET A 324 0.30 -10.87 22.38
N LYS A 325 1.12 -10.71 21.37
CA LYS A 325 1.74 -11.80 20.63
C LYS A 325 3.24 -11.58 20.53
N LEU A 326 3.98 -12.67 20.50
CA LEU A 326 5.41 -12.61 20.29
C LEU A 326 5.65 -12.33 18.81
N THR A 327 6.08 -11.11 18.48
CA THR A 327 6.29 -10.67 17.09
C THR A 327 7.74 -10.28 16.86
N ILE A 328 8.15 -10.42 15.61
CA ILE A 328 9.44 -9.94 15.08
C ILE A 328 9.22 -9.33 13.68
N PRO A 329 10.14 -8.47 13.22
CA PRO A 329 10.08 -7.95 11.86
C PRO A 329 10.06 -9.07 10.81
N VAL A 330 9.33 -8.88 9.72
CA VAL A 330 9.26 -9.85 8.60
C VAL A 330 10.64 -10.16 8.04
N ASP A 331 11.52 -9.16 7.95
CA ASP A 331 12.89 -9.29 7.43
C ASP A 331 13.81 -10.17 8.30
N ALA A 332 13.41 -10.42 9.56
CA ALA A 332 14.14 -11.34 10.44
C ALA A 332 13.89 -12.82 10.10
N VAL A 333 12.85 -13.12 9.32
CA VAL A 333 12.38 -14.47 9.04
C VAL A 333 12.87 -14.94 7.68
N ILE A 334 13.64 -16.03 7.68
CA ILE A 334 14.10 -16.67 6.45
C ILE A 334 13.21 -17.87 6.16
N ARG A 335 12.73 -17.93 4.93
CA ARG A 335 11.93 -19.04 4.40
C ARG A 335 12.71 -19.70 3.29
N ASP A 336 13.01 -20.98 3.45
CA ASP A 336 13.67 -21.79 2.41
C ASP A 336 12.93 -23.11 2.19
N GLY A 337 13.42 -23.93 1.28
CA GLY A 337 12.81 -25.24 0.96
C GLY A 337 12.78 -26.23 2.12
N ASN A 338 13.49 -25.98 3.23
CA ASN A 338 13.61 -26.85 4.40
C ASN A 338 12.79 -26.32 5.60
N GLY A 339 12.22 -25.13 5.51
CA GLY A 339 11.38 -24.56 6.54
C GLY A 339 11.60 -23.08 6.81
N THR A 340 11.04 -22.62 7.92
CA THR A 340 11.11 -21.24 8.36
C THR A 340 12.04 -21.13 9.57
N HIS A 341 12.99 -20.22 9.52
CA HIS A 341 13.96 -20.04 10.59
C HIS A 341 14.33 -18.57 10.80
N ILE A 342 14.88 -18.29 11.95
CA ILE A 342 15.42 -17.00 12.38
C ILE A 342 16.84 -17.16 12.87
N TRP A 343 17.55 -16.06 13.00
CA TRP A 343 18.88 -16.04 13.62
C TRP A 343 18.78 -15.38 14.99
N ILE A 344 19.28 -16.08 16.01
CA ILE A 344 19.37 -15.56 17.38
C ILE A 344 20.83 -15.28 17.74
N GLU A 345 21.08 -14.20 18.43
CA GLU A 345 22.38 -13.90 19.02
C GLU A 345 22.44 -14.55 20.39
N ILE A 346 23.22 -15.63 20.51
CA ILE A 346 23.39 -16.38 21.78
C ILE A 346 24.44 -15.75 22.68
N GLU A 347 25.45 -15.12 22.10
CA GLU A 347 26.47 -14.29 22.73
C GLU A 347 26.85 -13.21 21.73
N LYS A 348 27.43 -12.11 22.19
CA LYS A 348 27.80 -10.99 21.31
C LYS A 348 28.66 -11.45 20.13
N GLY A 349 28.11 -11.29 18.93
CA GLY A 349 28.75 -11.69 17.66
C GLY A 349 28.67 -13.19 17.33
N LYS A 350 27.93 -13.98 18.11
CA LYS A 350 27.64 -15.39 17.84
C LYS A 350 26.18 -15.62 17.50
N TYR A 351 25.91 -16.05 16.32
CA TYR A 351 24.59 -16.20 15.75
C TYR A 351 24.26 -17.66 15.49
N GLN A 352 23.11 -18.11 15.96
CA GLN A 352 22.62 -19.47 15.79
C GLN A 352 21.29 -19.48 15.03
N PRO A 353 21.13 -20.33 14.01
CA PRO A 353 19.84 -20.52 13.36
C PRO A 353 18.90 -21.29 14.28
N ARG A 354 17.62 -20.90 14.29
CA ARG A 354 16.57 -21.57 15.07
C ARG A 354 15.31 -21.70 14.23
N MET A 355 14.79 -22.92 14.12
CA MET A 355 13.49 -23.16 13.48
C MET A 355 12.38 -22.49 14.26
N VAL A 356 11.43 -21.91 13.55
CA VAL A 356 10.24 -21.28 14.11
C VAL A 356 9.01 -21.66 13.31
N THR A 357 7.86 -21.65 14.00
CA THR A 357 6.57 -21.71 13.34
C THR A 357 5.96 -20.32 13.37
N ILE A 358 5.61 -19.81 12.20
CA ILE A 358 4.96 -18.52 12.05
C ILE A 358 3.44 -18.65 12.20
N GLY A 359 2.83 -17.62 12.72
CA GLY A 359 1.38 -17.46 12.81
C GLY A 359 0.87 -16.44 11.79
N SER A 360 0.11 -15.47 12.27
CA SER A 360 -0.36 -14.35 11.44
C SER A 360 0.79 -13.42 11.07
N GLU A 361 0.71 -12.85 9.87
CA GLU A 361 1.72 -11.94 9.32
C GLU A 361 1.06 -10.63 8.91
N THR A 362 1.73 -9.53 9.19
CA THR A 362 1.40 -8.18 8.71
C THR A 362 2.45 -7.75 7.71
N PHE A 363 2.36 -6.51 7.23
CA PHE A 363 3.38 -5.97 6.34
C PHE A 363 4.75 -5.82 7.00
N ASP A 364 4.80 -5.46 8.28
CA ASP A 364 6.02 -5.12 9.00
C ASP A 364 6.45 -6.21 9.99
N GLU A 365 5.50 -6.98 10.55
CA GLU A 365 5.73 -7.93 11.62
C GLU A 365 5.08 -9.29 11.36
N VAL A 366 5.70 -10.33 11.89
CA VAL A 366 5.19 -11.70 11.87
C VAL A 366 5.12 -12.26 13.28
N GLU A 367 3.99 -12.92 13.58
CA GLU A 367 3.79 -13.67 14.83
C GLU A 367 4.60 -14.96 14.80
N ILE A 368 5.31 -15.24 15.89
CA ILE A 368 5.99 -16.50 16.11
C ILE A 368 5.22 -17.32 17.14
N THR A 369 4.70 -18.45 16.70
CA THR A 369 3.89 -19.34 17.54
C THR A 369 4.75 -20.36 18.32
N THR A 370 5.86 -20.80 17.73
CA THR A 370 6.81 -21.71 18.40
C THR A 370 8.24 -21.42 17.98
N GLY A 371 9.21 -21.81 18.80
CA GLY A 371 10.64 -21.70 18.49
C GLY A 371 11.32 -20.43 19.00
N LEU A 372 10.58 -19.42 19.47
CA LEU A 372 11.13 -18.19 20.01
C LEU A 372 10.61 -17.94 21.42
N LYS A 373 11.42 -17.34 22.29
CA LYS A 373 11.05 -16.98 23.65
C LYS A 373 11.17 -15.47 23.87
N LYS A 374 10.35 -14.93 24.73
CA LYS A 374 10.49 -13.55 25.20
C LYS A 374 11.86 -13.32 25.80
N GLY A 375 12.55 -12.29 25.35
CA GLY A 375 13.91 -11.96 25.77
C GLY A 375 15.01 -12.52 24.88
N ASP A 376 14.72 -13.40 23.92
CA ASP A 376 15.70 -13.83 22.92
C ASP A 376 16.13 -12.61 22.07
N VAL A 377 17.41 -12.52 21.75
CA VAL A 377 17.95 -11.48 20.86
C VAL A 377 17.93 -12.02 19.44
N VAL A 378 17.10 -11.41 18.59
CA VAL A 378 16.88 -11.84 17.20
C VAL A 378 17.53 -10.87 16.24
N VAL A 379 18.11 -11.37 15.16
CA VAL A 379 18.64 -10.56 14.06
C VAL A 379 17.46 -10.01 13.25
N ALA A 380 17.26 -8.71 13.30
CA ALA A 380 16.17 -8.02 12.62
C ALA A 380 16.48 -7.69 11.17
N SER A 381 17.72 -7.29 10.87
CA SER A 381 18.19 -7.06 9.50
C SER A 381 19.51 -7.79 9.24
N GLY A 382 19.80 -8.09 7.98
CA GLY A 382 20.99 -8.85 7.59
C GLY A 382 20.91 -10.37 7.81
N ALA A 383 19.76 -10.90 8.21
CA ALA A 383 19.53 -12.33 8.46
C ALA A 383 19.89 -13.21 7.25
N TYR A 384 19.57 -12.74 6.04
CA TYR A 384 19.91 -13.46 4.81
C TYR A 384 21.42 -13.53 4.53
N LEU A 385 22.18 -12.51 4.95
CA LEU A 385 23.65 -12.54 4.85
C LEU A 385 24.24 -13.58 5.81
N LEU A 386 23.69 -13.70 7.04
CA LEU A 386 24.08 -14.77 7.95
C LEU A 386 23.79 -16.15 7.37
N TYR A 387 22.64 -16.31 6.72
CA TYR A 387 22.27 -17.54 6.05
C TYR A 387 23.28 -17.91 4.95
N SER A 388 23.61 -16.95 4.09
CA SER A 388 24.58 -17.16 3.01
C SER A 388 25.98 -17.46 3.55
N GLU A 389 26.45 -16.71 4.55
CA GLU A 389 27.75 -16.90 5.18
C GLU A 389 27.85 -18.25 5.90
N PHE A 390 26.74 -18.69 6.53
CA PHE A 390 26.69 -20.01 7.16
C PHE A 390 26.83 -21.13 6.13
N ILE A 391 26.13 -21.03 5.00
CA ILE A 391 26.26 -22.02 3.92
C ILE A 391 27.70 -22.04 3.37
N LEU A 392 28.28 -20.85 3.15
CA LEU A 392 29.67 -20.74 2.68
C LEU A 392 30.70 -21.36 3.64
N LYS A 393 30.54 -21.09 4.94
CA LYS A 393 31.48 -21.58 5.96
C LYS A 393 31.26 -23.03 6.39
N LYS A 394 29.99 -23.48 6.38
CA LYS A 394 29.62 -24.81 6.90
C LYS A 394 29.30 -25.84 5.80
N GLY A 395 29.04 -25.41 4.57
CA GLY A 395 28.72 -26.27 3.43
C GLY A 395 27.42 -27.05 3.58
N LYS A 396 26.54 -26.62 4.49
CA LYS A 396 25.27 -27.26 4.75
C LYS A 396 24.20 -26.18 4.99
N ASN A 397 22.97 -26.51 4.66
CA ASN A 397 21.85 -25.66 5.04
C ASN A 397 21.71 -25.60 6.58
N PRO A 398 21.49 -24.42 7.19
CA PRO A 398 21.30 -24.26 8.63
C PRO A 398 20.26 -25.20 9.22
N MET A 399 19.23 -25.54 8.45
CA MET A 399 18.13 -26.41 8.87
C MET A 399 18.36 -27.89 8.60
N SER A 400 19.42 -28.27 7.89
CA SER A 400 19.72 -29.66 7.60
C SER A 400 20.08 -30.42 8.89
N GLY A 401 19.21 -31.30 9.36
CA GLY A 401 19.40 -32.10 10.57
C GLY A 401 18.60 -31.63 11.79
N MET A 402 17.90 -30.50 11.75
CA MET A 402 16.94 -30.11 12.75
C MET A 402 15.60 -30.81 12.47
N LYS A 403 15.07 -31.54 13.45
CA LYS A 403 13.68 -32.09 13.42
C LYS A 403 12.77 -31.09 14.11
N MET A 404 11.58 -30.85 13.51
CA MET A 404 10.49 -30.19 14.23
C MET A 404 10.08 -30.95 15.47
#